data_7d49c2ce7743047c01ec69ba65d2f417
#
_entry.id   7d49c2ce7743047c01ec69ba65d2f417
#
_cell.length_a   1.000
_cell.length_b   1.000
_cell.length_c   1.000
_cell.angle_alpha   90.00
_cell.angle_beta   90.00
_cell.angle_gamma   90.00
#
_symmetry.space_group_name_H-M   'P 1'
#
loop_
_entity.id
_entity.type
_entity.pdbx_description
1 polymer ?
#
loop_
_entity_poly.entity_id
_entity_poly.type
_entity_poly.pdbx_seq_one_letter_code
_entity_poly.pdbx_strand_id
1 'polypeptide(L)'
;MENVHDGDNVVHSHGHSHDHGHSHEHHSPEETVALLAYMVTHNRHHAEELHELAHSVDGEAAQLLHEAVVDLTVGNEKLAEALRILKGEE
;
A
#
# COMPACT_ATOMS: atom_id res chain seq x y z
N MET A 1 12.93 -4.32 23.25
CA MET A 1 13.09 -4.19 22.86
C MET A 1 13.62 -4.73 22.22
N GLU A 2 13.44 -4.80 22.07
CA GLU A 2 13.83 -4.94 21.45
C GLU A 2 13.86 -5.41 20.56
N ASN A 3 13.57 -5.56 20.52
CA ASN A 3 13.62 -5.66 19.67
C ASN A 3 13.58 -6.06 18.73
N VAL A 4 13.37 -6.20 18.77
CA VAL A 4 13.39 -6.22 18.04
C VAL A 4 13.51 -6.70 17.03
N HIS A 5 13.39 -6.91 17.07
CA HIS A 5 13.65 -6.98 16.33
C HIS A 5 13.72 -7.43 15.52
N ASP A 6 13.52 -7.55 15.73
CA ASP A 6 13.82 -7.64 15.15
C ASP A 6 13.83 -7.98 14.29
N GLY A 7 13.60 -8.13 14.61
CA GLY A 7 13.68 -8.07 14.15
C GLY A 7 13.57 -8.46 13.24
N ASP A 8 13.15 -8.38 13.51
CA ASP A 8 13.23 -8.39 12.96
C ASP A 8 13.08 -8.59 12.12
N ASN A 9 12.70 -8.58 12.41
CA ASN A 9 12.65 -8.32 11.92
C ASN A 9 12.62 -8.37 11.11
N VAL A 10 12.45 -8.42 11.42
CA VAL A 10 12.47 -8.09 10.90
C VAL A 10 12.61 -8.29 10.10
N VAL A 11 12.52 -8.36 10.34
CA VAL A 11 12.73 -8.22 9.81
C VAL A 11 12.93 -8.65 9.14
N HIS A 12 12.63 -8.82 9.29
CA HIS A 12 12.90 -8.82 8.83
C HIS A 12 13.06 -9.34 8.10
N SER A 13 12.97 -9.60 8.30
CA SER A 13 13.14 -9.76 7.76
C SER A 13 13.14 -10.11 7.10
N HIS A 14 13.02 -10.40 7.04
CA HIS A 14 13.11 -10.45 6.45
C HIS A 14 13.15 -10.99 5.70
N GLY A 15 13.13 -11.48 5.67
CA GLY A 15 13.23 -11.75 5.09
C GLY A 15 13.06 -12.23 4.34
N HIS A 16 12.94 -12.30 4.20
CA HIS A 16 12.83 -12.45 3.49
C HIS A 16 12.72 -12.96 2.68
N SER A 17 12.74 -13.36 2.63
CA SER A 17 12.62 -13.57 1.79
C SER A 17 12.47 -13.84 0.96
N HIS A 18 12.34 -14.06 0.81
CA HIS A 18 12.12 -14.04 0.00
C HIS A 18 11.94 -14.41 -0.89
N ASP A 19 11.85 -14.73 -0.95
CA ASP A 19 11.72 -14.81 -1.85
C ASP A 19 11.46 -14.98 -2.63
N HIS A 20 11.24 -15.16 -2.83
CA HIS A 20 10.84 -14.98 -3.62
C HIS A 20 10.60 -15.29 -4.58
N GLY A 21 10.49 -15.91 -4.57
CA GLY A 21 10.19 -15.86 -5.39
C GLY A 21 9.94 -15.80 -6.22
N HIS A 22 9.79 -15.61 -6.42
CA HIS A 22 9.46 -15.10 -7.30
C HIS A 22 9.06 -15.17 -8.18
N SER A 23 8.80 -15.39 -7.84
CA SER A 23 8.35 -15.58 -8.71
C SER A 23 8.00 -14.93 -9.65
N HIS A 24 8.09 -14.81 -10.18
CA HIS A 24 7.76 -14.22 -11.07
C HIS A 24 6.88 -14.75 -11.86
N GLU A 25 5.86 -14.97 -11.39
CA GLU A 25 4.89 -15.44 -12.07
C GLU A 25 4.30 -14.44 -12.95
N HIS A 26 3.86 -14.71 -14.13
CA HIS A 26 3.20 -13.78 -15.03
C HIS A 26 1.73 -13.92 -14.83
N HIS A 27 1.07 -12.85 -14.44
CA HIS A 27 -0.37 -12.85 -14.34
C HIS A 27 -0.96 -12.61 -15.72
N SER A 28 -2.10 -13.20 -16.00
CA SER A 28 -2.84 -12.87 -17.21
C SER A 28 -3.32 -11.43 -17.11
N PRO A 29 -3.68 -10.81 -18.23
CA PRO A 29 -4.21 -9.45 -18.18
C PRO A 29 -5.43 -9.32 -17.27
N GLU A 30 -6.31 -10.32 -17.29
CA GLU A 30 -7.47 -10.29 -16.43
C GLU A 30 -7.10 -10.36 -14.96
N GLU A 31 -6.09 -11.17 -14.63
CA GLU A 31 -5.64 -11.27 -13.25
C GLU A 31 -5.01 -9.97 -12.80
N THR A 32 -4.24 -9.33 -13.68
CA THR A 32 -3.62 -8.07 -13.34
C THR A 32 -4.67 -7.01 -13.05
N VAL A 33 -5.70 -6.93 -13.88
CA VAL A 33 -6.77 -5.96 -13.69
C VAL A 33 -7.49 -6.23 -12.38
N ALA A 34 -7.81 -7.49 -12.11
CA ALA A 34 -8.53 -7.83 -10.90
C ALA A 34 -7.71 -7.51 -9.64
N LEU A 35 -6.42 -7.83 -9.69
CA LEU A 35 -5.56 -7.58 -8.56
C LEU A 35 -5.38 -6.09 -8.32
N LEU A 36 -5.18 -5.34 -9.39
CA LEU A 36 -5.00 -3.90 -9.25
C LEU A 36 -6.29 -3.25 -8.75
N ALA A 37 -7.45 -3.72 -9.22
CA ALA A 37 -8.72 -3.19 -8.74
C ALA A 37 -8.86 -3.42 -7.25
N TYR A 38 -8.49 -4.62 -6.78
CA TYR A 38 -8.52 -4.92 -5.37
C TYR A 38 -7.60 -3.97 -4.60
N MET A 39 -6.39 -3.76 -5.12
CA MET A 39 -5.42 -2.92 -4.42
C MET A 39 -5.87 -1.47 -4.34
N VAL A 40 -6.48 -0.95 -5.40
CA VAL A 40 -6.97 0.42 -5.39
C VAL A 40 -8.01 0.61 -4.30
N THR A 41 -8.96 -0.33 -4.19
CA THR A 41 -9.98 -0.26 -3.16
C THR A 41 -9.39 -0.41 -1.77
N HIS A 42 -8.47 -1.35 -1.64
CA HIS A 42 -7.82 -1.64 -0.36
C HIS A 42 -7.03 -0.42 0.12
N ASN A 43 -6.31 0.22 -0.80
CA ASN A 43 -5.53 1.41 -0.46
C ASN A 43 -6.42 2.55 -0.02
N ARG A 44 -7.60 2.68 -0.63
CA ARG A 44 -8.54 3.73 -0.25
C ARG A 44 -9.00 3.52 1.20
N HIS A 45 -9.30 2.27 1.56
CA HIS A 45 -9.69 1.97 2.93
C HIS A 45 -8.58 2.27 3.91
N HIS A 46 -7.34 1.92 3.56
CA HIS A 46 -6.22 2.21 4.43
C HIS A 46 -6.02 3.71 4.62
N ALA A 47 -6.18 4.48 3.54
CA ALA A 47 -6.03 5.92 3.65
C ALA A 47 -7.08 6.50 4.59
N GLU A 48 -8.31 5.97 4.52
CA GLU A 48 -9.37 6.42 5.42
C GLU A 48 -9.06 6.08 6.87
N GLU A 49 -8.55 4.88 7.10
CA GLU A 49 -8.19 4.46 8.45
C GLU A 49 -7.07 5.30 9.01
N LEU A 50 -6.08 5.61 8.17
CA LEU A 50 -4.97 6.45 8.60
C LEU A 50 -5.43 7.86 8.88
N HIS A 51 -6.39 8.36 8.10
CA HIS A 51 -6.93 9.68 8.32
C HIS A 51 -7.61 9.76 9.68
N GLU A 52 -8.38 8.73 10.02
CA GLU A 52 -9.01 8.69 11.34
C GLU A 52 -7.99 8.58 12.44
N LEU A 53 -6.95 7.79 12.22
CA LEU A 53 -5.90 7.65 13.20
C LEU A 53 -5.20 8.98 13.42
N ALA A 54 -5.01 9.76 12.35
CA ALA A 54 -4.37 11.06 12.47
C ALA A 54 -5.14 11.99 13.39
N HIS A 55 -6.47 11.83 13.45
CA HIS A 55 -7.28 12.65 14.35
C HIS A 55 -7.17 12.21 15.81
N SER A 56 -6.56 11.05 16.05
CA SER A 56 -6.39 10.54 17.41
C SER A 56 -5.10 10.99 18.06
N VAL A 57 -4.23 11.63 17.30
CA VAL A 57 -2.93 12.05 17.83
C VAL A 57 -2.77 13.55 17.59
N ASP A 58 -1.75 14.11 18.22
CA ASP A 58 -1.54 15.54 18.19
C ASP A 58 -0.15 15.87 17.69
N GLY A 59 0.06 17.13 17.39
CA GLY A 59 1.38 17.66 17.14
C GLY A 59 1.95 17.23 15.81
N GLU A 60 3.25 17.09 15.79
CA GLU A 60 3.96 16.80 14.56
C GLU A 60 3.57 15.44 14.00
N ALA A 61 3.29 14.48 14.88
CA ALA A 61 2.90 13.16 14.41
C ALA A 61 1.59 13.22 13.63
N ALA A 62 0.63 14.01 14.12
CA ALA A 62 -0.63 14.16 13.42
C ALA A 62 -0.42 14.79 12.05
N GLN A 63 0.45 15.80 11.99
CA GLN A 63 0.72 16.47 10.73
C GLN A 63 1.35 15.51 9.72
N LEU A 64 2.31 14.70 10.18
CA LEU A 64 2.95 13.73 9.29
C LEU A 64 1.98 12.69 8.81
N LEU A 65 1.06 12.25 9.68
CA LEU A 65 0.06 11.27 9.26
C LEU A 65 -0.88 11.86 8.22
N HIS A 66 -1.30 13.13 8.39
CA HIS A 66 -2.13 13.78 7.39
C HIS A 66 -1.41 13.90 6.06
N GLU A 67 -0.12 14.23 6.10
CA GLU A 67 0.66 14.33 4.87
C GLU A 67 0.77 12.97 4.19
N ALA A 68 0.95 11.92 4.99
CA ALA A 68 1.03 10.58 4.43
C ALA A 68 -0.27 10.18 3.76
N VAL A 69 -1.41 10.56 4.36
CA VAL A 69 -2.71 10.26 3.77
C VAL A 69 -2.84 10.94 2.41
N VAL A 70 -2.39 12.19 2.31
CA VAL A 70 -2.42 12.90 1.03
C VAL A 70 -1.57 12.17 0.00
N ASP A 71 -0.35 11.77 0.39
CA ASP A 71 0.55 11.08 -0.53
C ASP A 71 -0.04 9.76 -0.99
N LEU A 72 -0.65 9.01 -0.05
CA LEU A 72 -1.28 7.74 -0.40
C LEU A 72 -2.45 7.96 -1.35
N THR A 73 -3.24 8.99 -1.10
CA THR A 73 -4.40 9.27 -1.94
C THR A 73 -3.96 9.63 -3.35
N VAL A 74 -2.95 10.49 -3.47
CA VAL A 74 -2.45 10.89 -4.78
C VAL A 74 -1.88 9.68 -5.52
N GLY A 75 -1.09 8.86 -4.81
CA GLY A 75 -0.54 7.67 -5.42
C GLY A 75 -1.62 6.72 -5.88
N ASN A 76 -2.66 6.56 -5.05
CA ASN A 76 -3.72 5.64 -5.39
C ASN A 76 -4.55 6.14 -6.56
N GLU A 77 -4.66 7.45 -6.74
CA GLU A 77 -5.35 8.00 -7.90
C GLU A 77 -4.62 7.64 -9.18
N LYS A 78 -3.28 7.62 -9.12
CA LYS A 78 -2.50 7.18 -10.28
C LYS A 78 -2.73 5.71 -10.56
N LEU A 79 -2.83 4.89 -9.51
CA LEU A 79 -3.13 3.48 -9.70
C LEU A 79 -4.50 3.28 -10.30
N ALA A 80 -5.48 4.08 -9.87
CA ALA A 80 -6.82 3.98 -10.43
C ALA A 80 -6.83 4.39 -11.90
N GLU A 81 -6.02 5.38 -12.26
CA GLU A 81 -5.92 5.79 -13.64
C GLU A 81 -5.30 4.67 -14.48
N ALA A 82 -4.24 4.04 -13.97
CA ALA A 82 -3.63 2.93 -14.66
C ALA A 82 -4.64 1.81 -14.85
N LEU A 83 -5.46 1.57 -13.84
CA LEU A 83 -6.49 0.54 -13.91
C LEU A 83 -7.47 0.82 -15.03
N ARG A 84 -7.91 2.09 -15.15
CA ARG A 84 -8.84 2.44 -16.22
C ARG A 84 -8.23 2.17 -17.59
N ILE A 85 -6.96 2.52 -17.75
CA ILE A 85 -6.28 2.30 -19.03
C ILE A 85 -6.19 0.82 -19.33
N LEU A 86 -5.84 0.02 -18.32
CA LEU A 86 -5.72 -1.42 -18.52
C LEU A 86 -7.05 -2.06 -18.86
N LYS A 87 -8.14 -1.49 -18.35
CA LYS A 87 -9.47 -2.01 -18.67
C LYS A 87 -9.98 -1.51 -20.03
N GLY A 88 -9.23 -0.63 -20.66
CA GLY A 88 -9.64 -0.09 -21.93
C GLY A 88 -10.62 1.06 -21.85
N GLU A 89 -10.81 1.60 -20.64
CA GLU A 89 -11.71 2.73 -20.45
C GLU A 89 -10.89 4.00 -20.54
N GLU A 90 -11.34 4.93 -21.28
CA GLU A 90 -10.64 6.20 -21.34
C GLU A 90 -11.58 7.37 -21.30
#